data_41f0e5cd2503b392da4cfd762ea2ed30
#
_entry.id   41f0e5cd2503b392da4cfd762ea2ed30
#
_cell.length_a   1.000
_cell.length_b   1.000
_cell.length_c   1.000
_cell.angle_alpha   90.00
_cell.angle_beta   90.00
_cell.angle_gamma   90.00
#
_symmetry.space_group_name_H-M   'P 1'
#
loop_
_entity.id
_entity.type
_entity.pdbx_description
1 polymer ?
#
loop_
_entity_poly.entity_id
_entity_poly.type
_entity_poly.pdbx_seq_one_letter_code
_entity_poly.pdbx_strand_id
1 'polypeptide(L)'
;MRKLLLMGILLPTMFLAGGCSLIVKAAFGIDEIKEYREEDVQSFLAESQAKIPCRQIVATVEQQDELIRLDSDTTMMQHRGQPVQVLYFDGDSLVFYHINCYTQSGFLRFDWNNKGSFDSFPPSPTVVPDWHGNMTLSNYCRHLSVPIPQSRYTVLILWSNVLRKVSAKAVDVVVDNVAGRNDCTVWLVNIDKWMVNYMNIN
;
A
#
# COMPACT_ATOMS: atom_id res chain seq x y z
N MET A 1 37.53 -38.60 12.49
CA MET A 1 37.23 -37.99 11.20
C MET A 1 35.74 -37.68 10.94
N ARG A 2 34.79 -38.42 11.53
CA ARG A 2 33.30 -38.19 11.30
C ARG A 2 32.74 -36.93 11.96
N LYS A 3 33.35 -36.44 13.06
CA LYS A 3 32.87 -35.23 13.79
C LYS A 3 33.28 -33.90 13.14
N LEU A 4 34.34 -33.86 12.36
CA LEU A 4 34.75 -32.65 11.63
C LEU A 4 33.91 -32.40 10.39
N LEU A 5 33.32 -33.43 9.77
CA LEU A 5 32.48 -33.29 8.59
C LEU A 5 31.11 -32.70 8.94
N LEU A 6 30.59 -32.97 10.12
CA LEU A 6 29.30 -32.42 10.60
C LEU A 6 29.39 -30.92 10.96
N MET A 7 30.56 -30.45 11.40
CA MET A 7 30.75 -29.04 11.73
C MET A 7 30.92 -28.15 10.50
N GLY A 8 31.41 -28.73 9.39
CA GLY A 8 31.57 -28.02 8.10
C GLY A 8 30.29 -27.81 7.34
N ILE A 9 29.23 -28.59 7.62
CA ILE A 9 27.94 -28.48 6.94
C ILE A 9 26.96 -27.53 7.70
N LEU A 10 27.11 -27.37 9.01
CA LEU A 10 26.27 -26.50 9.81
C LEU A 10 26.59 -24.99 9.66
N LEU A 11 27.88 -24.64 9.38
CA LEU A 11 28.25 -23.23 9.16
C LEU A 11 27.62 -22.58 7.91
N PRO A 12 27.63 -23.23 6.73
CA PRO A 12 27.02 -22.62 5.54
C PRO A 12 25.50 -22.53 5.60
N THR A 13 24.81 -23.41 6.36
CA THR A 13 23.35 -23.34 6.50
C THR A 13 22.88 -22.19 7.40
N MET A 14 23.67 -21.79 8.40
CA MET A 14 23.37 -20.58 9.19
C MET A 14 23.57 -19.27 8.39
N PHE A 15 24.53 -19.23 7.46
CA PHE A 15 24.72 -18.07 6.58
C PHE A 15 23.59 -17.90 5.57
N LEU A 16 22.96 -18.99 5.11
CA LEU A 16 21.84 -18.93 4.16
C LEU A 16 20.54 -18.43 4.79
N ALA A 17 20.29 -18.75 6.08
CA ALA A 17 19.08 -18.31 6.75
C ALA A 17 19.07 -16.79 7.07
N GLY A 18 20.25 -16.21 7.42
CA GLY A 18 20.39 -14.77 7.65
C GLY A 18 20.43 -13.95 6.35
N GLY A 19 21.03 -14.51 5.29
CA GLY A 19 21.17 -13.84 3.99
C GLY A 19 19.84 -13.66 3.24
N CYS A 20 18.92 -14.62 3.34
CA CYS A 20 17.62 -14.54 2.69
C CYS A 20 16.77 -13.38 3.22
N SER A 21 16.79 -13.10 4.52
CA SER A 21 16.00 -12.00 5.10
C SER A 21 16.51 -10.62 4.65
N LEU A 22 17.83 -10.44 4.54
CA LEU A 22 18.43 -9.18 4.06
C LEU A 22 18.17 -8.95 2.57
N ILE A 23 18.23 -10.00 1.75
CA ILE A 23 17.92 -9.91 0.31
C ILE A 23 16.45 -9.59 0.10
N VAL A 24 15.56 -10.21 0.85
CA VAL A 24 14.12 -9.95 0.82
C VAL A 24 13.84 -8.50 1.24
N LYS A 25 14.38 -8.04 2.38
CA LYS A 25 14.22 -6.65 2.84
C LYS A 25 14.72 -5.65 1.78
N ALA A 26 15.91 -5.86 1.21
CA ALA A 26 16.48 -4.97 0.21
C ALA A 26 15.69 -4.97 -1.12
N ALA A 27 15.24 -6.13 -1.57
CA ALA A 27 14.49 -6.25 -2.82
C ALA A 27 13.07 -5.67 -2.73
N PHE A 28 12.41 -5.85 -1.60
CA PHE A 28 11.08 -5.27 -1.36
C PHE A 28 11.15 -3.81 -0.89
N GLY A 29 12.36 -3.30 -0.57
CA GLY A 29 12.52 -1.97 0.00
C GLY A 29 11.73 -1.85 1.31
N ILE A 30 11.78 -2.91 2.13
CA ILE A 30 11.20 -2.89 3.47
C ILE A 30 12.16 -2.08 4.34
N ASP A 31 11.81 -0.85 4.63
CA ASP A 31 12.53 -0.01 5.55
C ASP A 31 11.99 -0.25 6.97
N GLU A 32 12.88 -0.54 7.92
CA GLU A 32 12.51 -0.59 9.33
C GLU A 32 12.26 0.82 9.83
N ILE A 33 11.00 1.25 9.80
CA ILE A 33 10.61 2.53 10.39
C ILE A 33 10.42 2.31 11.89
N LYS A 34 11.38 2.78 12.69
CA LYS A 34 11.32 2.70 14.16
C LYS A 34 10.47 3.81 14.77
N GLU A 35 10.37 4.94 14.09
CA GLU A 35 9.63 6.12 14.50
C GLU A 35 9.03 6.83 13.28
N TYR A 36 7.92 7.55 13.50
CA TYR A 36 7.36 8.41 12.48
C TYR A 36 8.22 9.65 12.31
N ARG A 37 8.62 9.94 11.06
CA ARG A 37 9.37 11.15 10.70
C ARG A 37 8.66 11.93 9.62
N GLU A 38 8.31 13.16 9.93
CA GLU A 38 7.62 14.05 9.00
C GLU A 38 8.43 14.32 7.72
N GLU A 39 9.78 14.41 7.84
CA GLU A 39 10.66 14.68 6.70
C GLU A 39 10.60 13.58 5.65
N ASP A 40 10.51 12.31 6.07
CA ASP A 40 10.41 11.17 5.14
C ASP A 40 9.07 11.19 4.41
N VAL A 41 8.00 11.56 5.11
CA VAL A 41 6.67 11.73 4.53
C VAL A 41 6.69 12.86 3.51
N GLN A 42 7.20 14.03 3.88
CA GLN A 42 7.25 15.20 2.98
C GLN A 42 8.15 14.96 1.76
N SER A 43 9.27 14.24 1.92
CA SER A 43 10.12 13.84 0.80
C SER A 43 9.36 12.99 -0.22
N PHE A 44 8.63 11.97 0.21
CA PHE A 44 7.83 11.13 -0.68
C PHE A 44 6.69 11.92 -1.36
N LEU A 45 6.03 12.78 -0.59
CA LEU A 45 4.93 13.60 -1.11
C LEU A 45 5.42 14.59 -2.17
N ALA A 46 6.57 15.23 -1.97
CA ALA A 46 7.17 16.13 -2.96
C ALA A 46 7.50 15.40 -4.28
N GLU A 47 8.10 14.19 -4.18
CA GLU A 47 8.37 13.35 -5.35
C GLU A 47 7.08 12.96 -6.10
N SER A 48 6.01 12.67 -5.38
CA SER A 48 4.72 12.26 -5.94
C SER A 48 3.96 13.44 -6.54
N GLN A 49 3.97 14.63 -5.91
CA GLN A 49 3.33 15.84 -6.42
C GLN A 49 3.95 16.34 -7.71
N ALA A 50 5.25 16.10 -7.92
CA ALA A 50 5.91 16.41 -9.20
C ALA A 50 5.32 15.61 -10.36
N LYS A 51 4.65 14.48 -10.10
CA LYS A 51 4.04 13.59 -11.10
C LYS A 51 2.55 13.88 -11.33
N ILE A 52 1.81 14.20 -10.25
CA ILE A 52 0.36 14.40 -10.30
C ILE A 52 -0.11 15.37 -9.21
N PRO A 53 -1.01 16.33 -9.53
CA PRO A 53 -1.71 17.09 -8.51
C PRO A 53 -2.51 16.17 -7.60
N CYS A 54 -2.21 16.16 -6.31
CA CYS A 54 -2.87 15.29 -5.36
C CYS A 54 -3.12 15.99 -4.02
N ARG A 55 -4.17 15.55 -3.31
CA ARG A 55 -4.38 15.91 -1.92
C ARG A 55 -3.54 15.01 -1.04
N GLN A 56 -2.90 15.60 -0.04
CA GLN A 56 -2.10 14.90 0.95
C GLN A 56 -2.87 14.76 2.25
N ILE A 57 -2.84 13.58 2.83
CA ILE A 57 -3.46 13.25 4.12
C ILE A 57 -2.46 12.40 4.90
N VAL A 58 -2.27 12.71 6.18
CA VAL A 58 -1.54 11.85 7.12
C VAL A 58 -2.56 11.31 8.10
N ALA A 59 -2.87 10.03 8.02
CA ALA A 59 -3.81 9.38 8.91
C ALA A 59 -3.23 9.22 10.31
N THR A 60 -4.07 9.38 11.35
CA THR A 60 -3.71 8.99 12.70
C THR A 60 -3.81 7.48 12.89
N VAL A 61 -3.32 6.98 14.02
CA VAL A 61 -3.45 5.56 14.40
C VAL A 61 -4.92 5.17 14.49
N GLU A 62 -5.72 5.99 15.15
CA GLU A 62 -7.15 5.76 15.38
C GLU A 62 -7.92 5.77 14.06
N GLN A 63 -7.63 6.73 13.16
CA GLN A 63 -8.28 6.79 11.86
C GLN A 63 -8.01 5.54 11.02
N GLN A 64 -6.78 5.04 11.02
CA GLN A 64 -6.45 3.83 10.29
C GLN A 64 -7.07 2.58 10.93
N ASP A 65 -7.09 2.49 12.26
CA ASP A 65 -7.78 1.40 12.97
C ASP A 65 -9.27 1.36 12.66
N GLU A 66 -9.93 2.51 12.60
CA GLU A 66 -11.35 2.60 12.24
C GLU A 66 -11.58 2.16 10.78
N LEU A 67 -10.72 2.58 9.84
CA LEU A 67 -10.78 2.15 8.44
C LEU A 67 -10.60 0.62 8.30
N ILE A 68 -9.68 0.02 9.06
CA ILE A 68 -9.48 -1.44 9.05
C ILE A 68 -10.72 -2.16 9.57
N ARG A 69 -11.41 -1.60 10.56
CA ARG A 69 -12.58 -2.18 11.21
C ARG A 69 -13.92 -1.84 10.56
N LEU A 70 -13.93 -1.20 9.38
CA LEU A 70 -15.17 -0.90 8.65
C LEU A 70 -16.05 -2.13 8.40
N ASP A 71 -15.45 -3.31 8.47
CA ASP A 71 -16.09 -4.60 8.32
C ASP A 71 -15.65 -5.55 9.44
N SER A 72 -16.48 -6.48 9.82
CA SER A 72 -16.15 -7.53 10.81
C SER A 72 -15.44 -8.74 10.17
N ASP A 73 -15.35 -8.82 8.85
CA ASP A 73 -14.67 -9.91 8.18
C ASP A 73 -13.15 -9.80 8.37
N THR A 74 -12.56 -10.84 8.96
CA THR A 74 -11.13 -10.89 9.30
C THR A 74 -10.23 -10.85 8.06
N THR A 75 -10.64 -11.42 6.93
CA THR A 75 -9.89 -11.38 5.67
C THR A 75 -9.85 -9.97 5.13
N MET A 76 -10.99 -9.28 5.14
CA MET A 76 -11.07 -7.87 4.73
C MET A 76 -10.29 -6.95 5.68
N MET A 77 -10.28 -7.23 6.99
CA MET A 77 -9.43 -6.49 7.93
C MET A 77 -7.94 -6.66 7.60
N GLN A 78 -7.49 -7.87 7.25
CA GLN A 78 -6.11 -8.12 6.84
C GLN A 78 -5.75 -7.38 5.54
N HIS A 79 -6.67 -7.31 4.58
CA HIS A 79 -6.46 -6.57 3.35
C HIS A 79 -6.35 -5.06 3.61
N ARG A 80 -7.23 -4.49 4.43
CA ARG A 80 -7.21 -3.07 4.80
C ARG A 80 -6.03 -2.68 5.71
N GLY A 81 -5.41 -3.66 6.37
CA GLY A 81 -4.15 -3.50 7.11
C GLY A 81 -2.90 -3.53 6.22
N GLN A 82 -3.03 -3.72 4.89
CA GLN A 82 -1.86 -3.72 4.02
C GLN A 82 -1.26 -2.30 3.89
N PRO A 83 0.09 -2.19 3.88
CA PRO A 83 0.77 -0.90 3.89
C PRO A 83 0.60 -0.08 2.60
N VAL A 84 0.26 -0.74 1.47
CA VAL A 84 0.00 -0.02 0.21
C VAL A 84 -1.29 -0.54 -0.42
N GLN A 85 -2.22 0.38 -0.66
CA GLN A 85 -3.54 0.09 -1.21
C GLN A 85 -3.90 1.14 -2.25
N VAL A 86 -4.59 0.73 -3.32
CA VAL A 86 -5.13 1.62 -4.35
C VAL A 86 -6.62 1.36 -4.47
N LEU A 87 -7.42 2.42 -4.26
CA LEU A 87 -8.87 2.37 -4.31
C LEU A 87 -9.39 3.39 -5.33
N TYR A 88 -10.31 2.97 -6.18
CA TYR A 88 -11.02 3.86 -7.10
C TYR A 88 -12.50 3.89 -6.74
N PHE A 89 -13.04 5.10 -6.66
CA PHE A 89 -14.45 5.35 -6.42
C PHE A 89 -15.08 6.06 -7.63
N ASP A 90 -16.27 5.61 -8.07
CA ASP A 90 -17.17 6.36 -8.97
C ASP A 90 -18.30 6.92 -8.11
N GLY A 91 -18.29 8.22 -7.88
CA GLY A 91 -19.09 8.83 -6.82
C GLY A 91 -18.73 8.24 -5.46
N ASP A 92 -19.70 7.68 -4.76
CA ASP A 92 -19.51 7.04 -3.44
C ASP A 92 -19.13 5.55 -3.53
N SER A 93 -19.30 4.94 -4.70
CA SER A 93 -19.14 3.50 -4.88
C SER A 93 -17.69 3.11 -5.14
N LEU A 94 -17.14 2.15 -4.37
CA LEU A 94 -15.86 1.53 -4.67
C LEU A 94 -15.99 0.66 -5.92
N VAL A 95 -15.22 0.97 -6.96
CA VAL A 95 -15.24 0.27 -8.24
C VAL A 95 -13.97 -0.56 -8.51
N PHE A 96 -12.88 -0.25 -7.79
CA PHE A 96 -11.64 -1.00 -7.86
C PHE A 96 -10.88 -0.93 -6.55
N TYR A 97 -10.32 -2.07 -6.14
CA TYR A 97 -9.50 -2.21 -4.93
C TYR A 97 -8.31 -3.13 -5.22
N HIS A 98 -7.11 -2.63 -4.97
CA HIS A 98 -5.89 -3.39 -5.16
C HIS A 98 -4.92 -3.14 -4.01
N ILE A 99 -4.19 -4.17 -3.61
CA ILE A 99 -3.25 -4.13 -2.48
C ILE A 99 -1.89 -4.69 -2.87
N ASN A 100 -0.85 -4.32 -2.14
CA ASN A 100 0.51 -4.76 -2.45
C ASN A 100 0.67 -6.29 -2.51
N CYS A 101 -0.13 -7.08 -1.78
CA CYS A 101 -0.07 -8.55 -1.84
C CYS A 101 -0.48 -9.10 -3.22
N TYR A 102 -1.32 -8.41 -3.98
CA TYR A 102 -1.76 -8.86 -5.31
C TYR A 102 -0.82 -8.46 -6.44
N THR A 103 0.16 -7.60 -6.15
CA THR A 103 1.11 -7.10 -7.14
C THR A 103 2.30 -8.02 -7.36
N GLN A 104 2.40 -9.12 -6.64
CA GLN A 104 3.51 -10.07 -6.80
C GLN A 104 3.47 -10.73 -8.19
N SER A 105 4.51 -10.46 -8.99
CA SER A 105 4.76 -11.11 -10.27
C SER A 105 6.13 -11.80 -10.22
N GLY A 106 6.12 -13.09 -9.85
CA GLY A 106 7.36 -13.88 -9.68
C GLY A 106 8.14 -13.54 -8.41
N PHE A 107 9.39 -14.03 -8.33
CA PHE A 107 10.24 -13.83 -7.15
C PHE A 107 10.77 -12.39 -7.10
N LEU A 108 10.43 -11.65 -6.05
CA LEU A 108 10.91 -10.30 -5.75
C LEU A 108 10.51 -9.18 -6.75
N ARG A 109 9.44 -9.36 -7.53
CA ARG A 109 8.92 -8.30 -8.41
C ARG A 109 7.53 -7.86 -7.95
N PHE A 110 7.37 -6.55 -7.78
CA PHE A 110 6.07 -5.90 -7.64
C PHE A 110 5.72 -5.21 -8.95
N ASP A 111 4.63 -5.63 -9.53
CA ASP A 111 4.06 -5.04 -10.73
C ASP A 111 2.57 -4.80 -10.49
N TRP A 112 2.20 -3.54 -10.33
CA TRP A 112 0.83 -3.13 -10.06
C TRP A 112 -0.10 -3.42 -11.25
N ASN A 113 0.47 -3.53 -12.45
CA ASN A 113 -0.28 -3.84 -13.67
C ASN A 113 -0.02 -5.25 -14.22
N ASN A 114 0.40 -6.21 -13.38
CA ASN A 114 0.85 -7.55 -13.78
C ASN A 114 -0.18 -8.38 -14.57
N LYS A 115 -1.44 -7.95 -14.61
CA LYS A 115 -2.54 -8.61 -15.35
C LYS A 115 -3.31 -7.63 -16.23
N GLY A 116 -2.76 -6.45 -16.50
CA GLY A 116 -3.41 -5.43 -17.31
C GLY A 116 -4.60 -4.75 -16.61
N SER A 117 -4.69 -4.82 -15.27
CA SER A 117 -5.81 -4.22 -14.53
C SER A 117 -5.92 -2.71 -14.77
N PHE A 118 -4.80 -2.03 -14.92
CA PHE A 118 -4.72 -0.58 -15.13
C PHE A 118 -4.71 -0.17 -16.61
N ASP A 119 -4.93 -1.10 -17.56
CA ASP A 119 -5.03 -0.79 -18.98
C ASP A 119 -6.36 -0.10 -19.34
N SER A 120 -7.34 -0.14 -18.46
CA SER A 120 -8.62 0.58 -18.58
C SER A 120 -8.80 1.60 -17.47
N PHE A 121 -9.72 2.57 -17.66
CA PHE A 121 -10.16 3.50 -16.63
C PHE A 121 -11.70 3.44 -16.44
N PRO A 122 -12.20 3.27 -15.21
CA PRO A 122 -11.44 2.82 -14.03
C PRO A 122 -10.78 1.46 -14.30
N PRO A 123 -9.76 1.09 -13.47
CA PRO A 123 -9.12 -0.20 -13.63
C PRO A 123 -10.09 -1.36 -13.52
N SER A 124 -9.79 -2.45 -14.23
CA SER A 124 -10.61 -3.66 -14.20
C SER A 124 -10.09 -4.62 -13.12
N PRO A 125 -10.93 -5.04 -12.14
CA PRO A 125 -10.49 -5.95 -11.11
C PRO A 125 -10.14 -7.32 -11.70
N THR A 126 -8.93 -7.80 -11.46
CA THR A 126 -8.48 -9.14 -11.84
C THR A 126 -8.74 -10.17 -10.74
N VAL A 127 -8.88 -9.71 -9.51
CA VAL A 127 -9.37 -10.45 -8.36
C VAL A 127 -10.54 -9.63 -7.83
N VAL A 128 -11.72 -10.21 -7.78
CA VAL A 128 -12.88 -9.57 -7.15
C VAL A 128 -12.85 -9.96 -5.68
N PRO A 129 -12.33 -9.12 -4.79
CA PRO A 129 -12.55 -9.33 -3.38
C PRO A 129 -14.03 -9.11 -3.13
N ASP A 130 -14.62 -9.92 -2.28
CA ASP A 130 -15.99 -9.74 -1.81
C ASP A 130 -15.99 -8.55 -0.82
N TRP A 131 -15.85 -7.30 -1.35
CA TRP A 131 -15.98 -6.12 -0.51
C TRP A 131 -17.44 -5.81 -0.27
N HIS A 132 -17.83 -5.99 0.96
CA HIS A 132 -19.17 -5.64 1.40
C HIS A 132 -19.33 -4.11 1.49
N GLY A 133 -20.56 -3.63 1.36
CA GLY A 133 -20.97 -2.25 1.12
C GLY A 133 -20.51 -1.14 2.06
N ASN A 134 -19.62 -1.42 3.03
CA ASN A 134 -19.10 -0.42 3.95
C ASN A 134 -17.87 0.35 3.41
N MET A 135 -17.25 -0.12 2.31
CA MET A 135 -16.12 0.57 1.66
C MET A 135 -16.63 1.65 0.70
N THR A 136 -17.28 2.68 1.22
CA THR A 136 -17.73 3.82 0.46
C THR A 136 -16.79 5.01 0.64
N LEU A 137 -16.74 5.91 -0.36
CA LEU A 137 -15.94 7.14 -0.26
C LEU A 137 -16.37 7.99 0.95
N SER A 138 -17.67 8.07 1.22
CA SER A 138 -18.22 8.79 2.37
C SER A 138 -17.68 8.24 3.69
N ASN A 139 -17.54 6.92 3.83
CA ASN A 139 -16.94 6.31 5.01
C ASN A 139 -15.46 6.66 5.15
N TYR A 140 -14.68 6.57 4.06
CA TYR A 140 -13.28 7.01 4.08
C TYR A 140 -13.14 8.48 4.43
N CYS A 141 -13.95 9.37 3.83
CA CYS A 141 -13.94 10.80 4.12
C CYS A 141 -14.25 11.10 5.59
N ARG A 142 -15.26 10.42 6.15
CA ARG A 142 -15.65 10.58 7.55
C ARG A 142 -14.52 10.18 8.51
N HIS A 143 -13.92 8.99 8.32
CA HIS A 143 -12.86 8.51 9.19
C HIS A 143 -11.56 9.30 9.04
N LEU A 144 -11.23 9.74 7.82
CA LEU A 144 -10.08 10.61 7.58
C LEU A 144 -10.35 12.09 7.95
N SER A 145 -11.58 12.44 8.37
CA SER A 145 -11.99 13.81 8.72
C SER A 145 -11.76 14.81 7.58
N VAL A 146 -12.08 14.42 6.36
CA VAL A 146 -11.93 15.24 5.15
C VAL A 146 -13.25 15.40 4.40
N PRO A 147 -13.49 16.53 3.69
CA PRO A 147 -14.69 16.71 2.89
C PRO A 147 -14.69 15.77 1.68
N ILE A 148 -15.90 15.34 1.29
CA ILE A 148 -16.13 14.57 0.06
C ILE A 148 -15.73 15.42 -1.15
N PRO A 149 -14.90 14.91 -2.09
CA PRO A 149 -14.52 15.64 -3.28
C PRO A 149 -15.69 15.80 -4.25
N GLN A 150 -15.63 16.85 -5.08
CA GLN A 150 -16.66 17.14 -6.09
C GLN A 150 -16.45 16.42 -7.43
N SER A 151 -15.29 15.78 -7.61
CA SER A 151 -14.96 15.03 -8.81
C SER A 151 -15.83 13.76 -8.92
N ARG A 152 -16.09 13.33 -10.16
CA ARG A 152 -16.81 12.09 -10.40
C ARG A 152 -16.01 10.89 -9.85
N TYR A 153 -14.72 10.85 -10.16
CA TYR A 153 -13.85 9.78 -9.68
C TYR A 153 -12.91 10.28 -8.59
N THR A 154 -12.72 9.43 -7.60
CA THR A 154 -11.72 9.67 -6.54
C THR A 154 -10.83 8.45 -6.40
N VAL A 155 -9.53 8.68 -6.46
CA VAL A 155 -8.53 7.62 -6.25
C VAL A 155 -7.81 7.88 -4.94
N LEU A 156 -7.85 6.89 -4.04
CA LEU A 156 -7.07 6.90 -2.82
C LEU A 156 -5.88 5.95 -2.98
N ILE A 157 -4.69 6.45 -2.69
CA ILE A 157 -3.48 5.65 -2.56
C ILE A 157 -3.08 5.72 -1.08
N LEU A 158 -3.39 4.67 -0.32
CA LEU A 158 -2.81 4.48 1.01
C LEU A 158 -1.38 4.02 0.81
N TRP A 159 -0.45 4.62 1.52
CA TRP A 159 0.96 4.37 1.34
C TRP A 159 1.75 4.49 2.64
N SER A 160 2.91 3.83 2.68
CA SER A 160 3.83 3.86 3.81
C SER A 160 5.28 3.83 3.35
N ASN A 161 6.15 4.52 4.09
CA ASN A 161 7.59 4.44 3.91
C ASN A 161 8.14 3.04 4.24
N VAL A 162 7.43 2.22 5.02
CA VAL A 162 7.78 0.79 5.23
C VAL A 162 7.96 0.06 3.90
N LEU A 163 7.15 0.42 2.89
CA LEU A 163 7.23 -0.11 1.52
C LEU A 163 7.37 1.02 0.49
N ARG A 164 8.32 1.96 0.72
CA ARG A 164 8.48 3.17 -0.11
C ARG A 164 8.57 2.88 -1.61
N LYS A 165 9.36 1.88 -2.03
CA LYS A 165 9.49 1.51 -3.44
C LYS A 165 8.18 0.97 -4.05
N VAL A 166 7.42 0.22 -3.27
CA VAL A 166 6.11 -0.32 -3.69
C VAL A 166 5.09 0.80 -3.77
N SER A 167 5.11 1.72 -2.79
CA SER A 167 4.30 2.93 -2.75
C SER A 167 4.57 3.82 -3.98
N ALA A 168 5.83 4.04 -4.33
CA ALA A 168 6.20 4.83 -5.50
C ALA A 168 5.66 4.22 -6.81
N LYS A 169 5.76 2.89 -6.96
CA LYS A 169 5.19 2.19 -8.12
C LYS A 169 3.66 2.25 -8.17
N ALA A 170 2.98 2.26 -7.00
CA ALA A 170 1.54 2.47 -6.94
C ALA A 170 1.16 3.87 -7.45
N VAL A 171 1.93 4.89 -7.06
CA VAL A 171 1.75 6.25 -7.58
C VAL A 171 1.98 6.27 -9.10
N ASP A 172 3.07 5.68 -9.60
CA ASP A 172 3.39 5.69 -11.03
C ASP A 172 2.26 5.07 -11.87
N VAL A 173 1.75 3.90 -11.50
CA VAL A 173 0.68 3.24 -12.26
C VAL A 173 -0.63 4.04 -12.22
N VAL A 174 -0.93 4.70 -11.10
CA VAL A 174 -2.11 5.57 -11.00
C VAL A 174 -1.93 6.83 -11.87
N VAL A 175 -0.74 7.46 -11.84
CA VAL A 175 -0.43 8.62 -12.70
C VAL A 175 -0.69 8.30 -14.17
N ASP A 176 -0.18 7.17 -14.64
CA ASP A 176 -0.38 6.72 -16.03
C ASP A 176 -1.86 6.45 -16.33
N ASN A 177 -2.58 5.82 -15.41
CA ASN A 177 -3.99 5.43 -15.58
C ASN A 177 -4.95 6.63 -15.58
N VAL A 178 -4.66 7.69 -14.80
CA VAL A 178 -5.50 8.91 -14.76
C VAL A 178 -5.03 10.01 -15.70
N ALA A 179 -4.00 9.77 -16.50
CA ALA A 179 -3.42 10.76 -17.39
C ALA A 179 -4.47 11.39 -18.33
N GLY A 180 -4.46 12.72 -18.42
CA GLY A 180 -5.39 13.47 -19.26
C GLY A 180 -6.82 13.59 -18.75
N ARG A 181 -7.11 13.10 -17.53
CA ARG A 181 -8.45 13.19 -16.93
C ARG A 181 -8.60 14.45 -16.08
N ASN A 182 -9.75 15.10 -16.23
CA ASN A 182 -10.14 16.29 -15.47
C ASN A 182 -11.31 16.02 -14.49
N ASP A 183 -11.88 14.80 -14.54
CA ASP A 183 -13.00 14.35 -13.72
C ASP A 183 -12.55 13.44 -12.55
N CYS A 184 -11.22 13.39 -12.30
CA CYS A 184 -10.62 12.54 -11.29
C CYS A 184 -9.81 13.35 -10.28
N THR A 185 -9.93 13.02 -8.99
CA THR A 185 -9.11 13.56 -7.90
C THR A 185 -8.29 12.43 -7.28
N VAL A 186 -6.99 12.67 -7.06
CA VAL A 186 -6.09 11.70 -6.42
C VAL A 186 -5.73 12.15 -5.02
N TRP A 187 -5.82 11.25 -4.07
CA TRP A 187 -5.41 11.47 -2.68
C TRP A 187 -4.31 10.50 -2.28
N LEU A 188 -3.27 11.04 -1.66
CA LEU A 188 -2.19 10.27 -1.04
C LEU A 188 -2.42 10.24 0.47
N VAL A 189 -2.71 9.08 1.01
CA VAL A 189 -3.00 8.87 2.44
C VAL A 189 -1.82 8.14 3.06
N ASN A 190 -0.99 8.85 3.83
CA ASN A 190 0.12 8.24 4.58
C ASN A 190 -0.40 7.55 5.83
N ILE A 191 0.06 6.32 6.07
CA ILE A 191 -0.31 5.50 7.23
C ILE A 191 0.89 5.14 8.11
N ASP A 192 2.02 5.85 8.01
CA ASP A 192 3.24 5.52 8.75
C ASP A 192 3.05 5.57 10.28
N LYS A 193 2.22 6.49 10.78
CA LYS A 193 1.93 6.55 12.23
C LYS A 193 1.33 5.23 12.74
N TRP A 194 0.41 4.66 11.97
CA TRP A 194 -0.20 3.38 12.30
C TRP A 194 0.80 2.23 12.13
N MET A 195 1.59 2.22 11.04
CA MET A 195 2.59 1.18 10.79
C MET A 195 3.65 1.11 11.88
N VAL A 196 4.17 2.27 12.33
CA VAL A 196 5.14 2.35 13.43
C VAL A 196 4.53 1.80 14.73
N ASN A 197 3.29 2.21 15.05
CA ASN A 197 2.60 1.72 16.24
C ASN A 197 2.40 0.20 16.18
N TYR A 198 1.95 -0.33 15.05
CA TYR A 198 1.73 -1.76 14.83
C TYR A 198 3.02 -2.59 14.97
N MET A 199 4.14 -2.11 14.40
CA MET A 199 5.43 -2.81 14.46
C MET A 199 6.09 -2.76 15.84
N ASN A 200 5.80 -1.74 16.66
CA ASN A 200 6.34 -1.62 18.01
C ASN A 200 5.57 -2.43 19.05
N ILE A 201 4.34 -2.88 18.75
CA ILE A 201 3.50 -3.68 19.66
C ILE A 201 3.73 -5.20 19.44
N ASN A 202 4.14 -5.62 18.24
CA ASN A 202 4.34 -7.02 17.86
C ASN A 202 5.82 -7.37 17.70
#